data_8e96af144cc17dbffad468a57ab1b2ea
#
_entry.id   8e96af144cc17dbffad468a57ab1b2ea
#
_cell.length_a   1.000
_cell.length_b   1.000
_cell.length_c   1.000
_cell.angle_alpha   90.00
_cell.angle_beta   90.00
_cell.angle_gamma   90.00
#
_symmetry.space_group_name_H-M   'P 1'
#
loop_
_entity.id
_entity.type
_entity.pdbx_description
1 polymer ?
#
loop_
_entity_poly.entity_id
_entity_poly.type
_entity_poly.pdbx_seq_one_letter_code
_entity_poly.pdbx_strand_id
1 'polypeptide(L)'
;MELVKLLKPIAPALEQVEAQIAARTTGRFSVILRGRRLRPAMMLLAADATGDRPDKDAVLAAAIVEIVHTASLIHDDVIDSALRRRDGAALHRIIGVKPAVIFADLLFVQGLTALEEIATPGLVHLLVREVRTMCEGQWLEARIGAGASCSQKQYFDIIGKKTASLFAFCGRTGGLLRKAAAPELAALEEFGRQFGLAYQLLDDAADLEDERQGAIQRALQRRGGVKYCREAAGDAAAAARRALKKVPSRVAGGLGRLLSSVMEEGK
;
A
#
# COMPACT_ATOMS: atom_id res chain seq x y z
N MET A 1 13.91 -4.84 13.64
CA MET A 1 15.13 -5.62 13.27
C MET A 1 14.83 -6.73 12.26
N GLU A 2 13.65 -7.36 12.27
CA GLU A 2 13.32 -8.46 11.35
C GLU A 2 13.03 -8.01 9.91
N LEU A 3 12.25 -6.94 9.70
CA LEU A 3 11.93 -6.44 8.36
C LEU A 3 13.20 -6.10 7.54
N VAL A 4 14.22 -5.51 8.16
CA VAL A 4 15.50 -5.18 7.48
C VAL A 4 16.23 -6.44 7.03
N LYS A 5 16.27 -7.49 7.87
CA LYS A 5 16.87 -8.79 7.50
C LYS A 5 16.09 -9.48 6.40
N LEU A 6 14.76 -9.37 6.45
CA LEU A 6 13.84 -9.94 5.49
C LEU A 6 13.99 -9.31 4.10
N LEU A 7 14.21 -8.01 4.04
CA LEU A 7 14.36 -7.25 2.81
C LEU A 7 15.77 -7.30 2.22
N LYS A 8 16.73 -7.95 2.92
CA LYS A 8 18.12 -8.10 2.44
C LYS A 8 18.24 -8.58 0.98
N PRO A 9 17.45 -9.58 0.50
CA PRO A 9 17.55 -10.03 -0.89
C PRO A 9 17.15 -8.98 -1.94
N ILE A 10 16.34 -7.99 -1.56
CA ILE A 10 15.89 -6.87 -2.43
C ILE A 10 16.46 -5.52 -1.99
N ALA A 11 17.41 -5.48 -1.05
CA ALA A 11 17.98 -4.23 -0.55
C ALA A 11 18.59 -3.37 -1.67
N PRO A 12 19.37 -3.91 -2.62
CA PRO A 12 19.89 -3.11 -3.74
C PRO A 12 18.78 -2.53 -4.62
N ALA A 13 17.66 -3.26 -4.78
CA ALA A 13 16.51 -2.76 -5.53
C ALA A 13 15.79 -1.64 -4.77
N LEU A 14 15.64 -1.76 -3.45
CA LEU A 14 15.03 -0.72 -2.62
C LEU A 14 15.87 0.56 -2.58
N GLU A 15 17.20 0.49 -2.57
CA GLU A 15 18.08 1.65 -2.69
C GLU A 15 17.87 2.37 -4.03
N GLN A 16 17.73 1.63 -5.12
CA GLN A 16 17.42 2.20 -6.43
C GLN A 16 16.01 2.80 -6.48
N VAL A 17 15.02 2.21 -5.80
CA VAL A 17 13.67 2.78 -5.63
C VAL A 17 13.76 4.14 -4.95
N GLU A 18 14.53 4.27 -3.86
CA GLU A 18 14.71 5.56 -3.18
C GLU A 18 15.35 6.61 -4.10
N ALA A 19 16.34 6.22 -4.89
CA ALA A 19 16.96 7.11 -5.87
C ALA A 19 15.96 7.58 -6.94
N GLN A 20 15.11 6.67 -7.46
CA GLN A 20 14.05 7.01 -8.42
C GLN A 20 13.00 7.96 -7.82
N ILE A 21 12.57 7.71 -6.58
CA ILE A 21 11.64 8.59 -5.87
C ILE A 21 12.26 9.98 -5.71
N ALA A 22 13.49 10.07 -5.22
CA ALA A 22 14.19 11.34 -5.00
C ALA A 22 14.34 12.14 -6.29
N ALA A 23 14.73 11.48 -7.39
CA ALA A 23 14.90 12.12 -8.70
C ALA A 23 13.59 12.71 -9.26
N ARG A 24 12.45 12.04 -9.00
CA ARG A 24 11.14 12.41 -9.57
C ARG A 24 10.33 13.38 -8.68
N THR A 25 10.69 13.53 -7.41
CA THR A 25 9.93 14.36 -6.45
C THR A 25 10.62 15.66 -6.06
N THR A 26 11.63 16.09 -6.82
CA THR A 26 12.42 17.34 -6.62
C THR A 26 13.13 17.48 -5.26
N GLY A 27 13.27 16.41 -4.49
CA GLY A 27 14.06 16.35 -3.25
C GLY A 27 13.58 17.22 -2.08
N ARG A 28 12.74 18.24 -2.33
CA ARG A 28 12.32 19.24 -1.32
C ARG A 28 11.46 18.67 -0.20
N PHE A 29 10.82 17.51 -0.42
CA PHE A 29 9.89 16.90 0.52
C PHE A 29 10.24 15.44 0.84
N SER A 30 11.52 15.07 0.80
CA SER A 30 12.00 13.71 1.09
C SER A 30 11.54 13.17 2.46
N VAL A 31 11.29 14.04 3.43
CA VAL A 31 10.78 13.67 4.76
C VAL A 31 9.36 13.08 4.68
N ILE A 32 8.53 13.56 3.74
CA ILE A 32 7.15 13.07 3.55
C ILE A 32 7.14 11.69 2.90
N LEU A 33 8.17 11.40 2.12
CA LEU A 33 8.33 10.14 1.38
C LEU A 33 8.84 8.98 2.24
N ARG A 34 9.16 9.19 3.52
CA ARG A 34 9.62 8.12 4.41
C ARG A 34 8.50 7.11 4.69
N GLY A 35 8.83 5.82 4.73
CA GLY A 35 7.87 4.77 5.00
C GLY A 35 8.51 3.40 5.10
N ARG A 36 7.71 2.40 5.48
CA ARG A 36 8.14 1.00 5.61
C ARG A 36 8.40 0.32 4.26
N ARG A 37 8.07 0.97 3.16
CA ARG A 37 8.24 0.48 1.78
C ARG A 37 7.60 -0.88 1.51
N LEU A 38 6.51 -1.20 2.19
CA LEU A 38 5.83 -2.49 2.03
C LEU A 38 5.28 -2.71 0.61
N ARG A 39 4.78 -1.64 -0.06
CA ARG A 39 4.29 -1.70 -1.43
C ARG A 39 5.41 -1.93 -2.43
N PRO A 40 6.50 -1.13 -2.42
CA PRO A 40 7.71 -1.43 -3.20
C PRO A 40 8.24 -2.83 -2.93
N ALA A 41 8.38 -3.24 -1.67
CA ALA A 41 8.88 -4.56 -1.30
C ALA A 41 8.02 -5.69 -1.88
N MET A 42 6.68 -5.57 -1.78
CA MET A 42 5.77 -6.55 -2.38
C MET A 42 5.95 -6.65 -3.89
N MET A 43 6.03 -5.52 -4.58
CA MET A 43 6.20 -5.49 -6.03
C MET A 43 7.53 -6.12 -6.46
N LEU A 44 8.63 -5.74 -5.81
CA LEU A 44 9.96 -6.29 -6.09
C LEU A 44 10.04 -7.80 -5.82
N LEU A 45 9.47 -8.27 -4.71
CA LEU A 45 9.39 -9.70 -4.41
C LEU A 45 8.52 -10.46 -5.41
N ALA A 46 7.39 -9.90 -5.83
CA ALA A 46 6.52 -10.49 -6.86
C ALA A 46 7.17 -10.49 -8.24
N ALA A 47 8.01 -9.50 -8.55
CA ALA A 47 8.82 -9.45 -9.76
C ALA A 47 10.06 -10.35 -9.71
N ASP A 48 10.35 -10.98 -8.56
CA ASP A 48 11.59 -11.72 -8.30
C ASP A 48 12.87 -10.87 -8.54
N ALA A 49 12.76 -9.57 -8.27
CA ALA A 49 13.82 -8.59 -8.47
C ALA A 49 14.87 -8.67 -7.34
N THR A 50 15.52 -9.84 -7.22
CA THR A 50 16.50 -10.16 -6.18
C THR A 50 17.92 -10.15 -6.73
N GLY A 51 18.93 -9.88 -5.88
CA GLY A 51 20.34 -9.85 -6.24
C GLY A 51 20.85 -8.45 -6.61
N ASP A 52 22.09 -8.38 -7.09
CA ASP A 52 22.84 -7.13 -7.26
C ASP A 52 22.42 -6.29 -8.48
N ARG A 53 21.67 -6.89 -9.41
CA ARG A 53 21.18 -6.23 -10.64
C ARG A 53 19.67 -6.44 -10.79
N PRO A 54 18.86 -5.71 -9.99
CA PRO A 54 17.41 -5.81 -10.10
C PRO A 54 16.93 -5.30 -11.46
N ASP A 55 15.80 -5.84 -11.91
CA ASP A 55 15.11 -5.38 -13.12
C ASP A 55 14.72 -3.90 -12.98
N LYS A 56 15.11 -3.08 -13.97
CA LYS A 56 14.91 -1.62 -13.95
C LYS A 56 13.43 -1.25 -14.00
N ASP A 57 12.62 -2.00 -14.74
CA ASP A 57 11.19 -1.77 -14.86
C ASP A 57 10.50 -2.08 -13.53
N ALA A 58 10.93 -3.14 -12.83
CA ALA A 58 10.42 -3.46 -11.51
C ALA A 58 10.79 -2.38 -10.46
N VAL A 59 12.01 -1.86 -10.50
CA VAL A 59 12.45 -0.76 -9.65
C VAL A 59 11.64 0.51 -9.92
N LEU A 60 11.46 0.87 -11.20
CA LEU A 60 10.70 2.05 -11.59
C LEU A 60 9.23 1.92 -11.19
N ALA A 61 8.58 0.79 -11.47
CA ALA A 61 7.21 0.54 -11.07
C ALA A 61 7.02 0.59 -9.54
N ALA A 62 7.98 0.05 -8.78
CA ALA A 62 7.98 0.11 -7.31
C ALA A 62 8.12 1.55 -6.79
N ALA A 63 8.94 2.38 -7.43
CA ALA A 63 9.06 3.81 -7.10
C ALA A 63 7.75 4.56 -7.40
N ILE A 64 7.15 4.32 -8.56
CA ILE A 64 5.90 4.94 -8.97
C ILE A 64 4.76 4.63 -7.99
N VAL A 65 4.64 3.38 -7.57
CA VAL A 65 3.59 2.99 -6.61
C VAL A 65 3.74 3.70 -5.27
N GLU A 66 4.95 3.95 -4.83
CA GLU A 66 5.20 4.70 -3.58
C GLU A 66 4.93 6.20 -3.76
N ILE A 67 5.21 6.78 -4.94
CA ILE A 67 4.85 8.15 -5.28
C ILE A 67 3.33 8.32 -5.26
N VAL A 68 2.59 7.43 -5.92
CA VAL A 68 1.12 7.41 -5.95
C VAL A 68 0.54 7.25 -4.54
N HIS A 69 1.09 6.34 -3.74
CA HIS A 69 0.70 6.17 -2.34
C HIS A 69 0.94 7.44 -1.52
N THR A 70 2.08 8.10 -1.71
CA THR A 70 2.39 9.36 -1.01
C THR A 70 1.41 10.46 -1.39
N ALA A 71 1.04 10.57 -2.67
CA ALA A 71 0.01 11.50 -3.12
C ALA A 71 -1.33 11.27 -2.40
N SER A 72 -1.77 10.02 -2.30
CA SER A 72 -3.01 9.69 -1.56
C SER A 72 -2.93 10.08 -0.08
N LEU A 73 -1.78 9.84 0.57
CA LEU A 73 -1.58 10.24 1.96
C LEU A 73 -1.63 11.76 2.19
N ILE A 74 -1.15 12.56 1.23
CA ILE A 74 -1.24 14.03 1.32
C ILE A 74 -2.70 14.48 1.21
N HIS A 75 -3.49 13.88 0.32
CA HIS A 75 -4.93 14.17 0.23
C HIS A 75 -5.65 13.74 1.50
N ASP A 76 -5.38 12.55 2.03
CA ASP A 76 -5.96 12.07 3.29
C ASP A 76 -5.66 13.03 4.44
N ASP A 77 -4.40 13.48 4.58
CA ASP A 77 -4.01 14.45 5.63
C ASP A 77 -4.79 15.77 5.55
N VAL A 78 -5.09 16.23 4.33
CA VAL A 78 -5.91 17.44 4.13
C VAL A 78 -7.37 17.17 4.50
N ILE A 79 -7.94 16.05 4.03
CA ILE A 79 -9.33 15.67 4.29
C ILE A 79 -9.59 15.51 5.79
N ASP A 80 -8.66 14.84 6.48
CA ASP A 80 -8.74 14.53 7.92
C ASP A 80 -8.27 15.68 8.80
N SER A 81 -7.80 16.80 8.18
CA SER A 81 -7.20 17.93 8.91
C SER A 81 -6.08 17.49 9.85
N ALA A 82 -5.28 16.50 9.46
CA ALA A 82 -4.24 15.89 10.26
C ALA A 82 -3.19 16.93 10.70
N LEU A 83 -2.81 16.92 11.98
CA LEU A 83 -1.77 17.83 12.48
C LEU A 83 -0.37 17.31 12.18
N ARG A 84 -0.21 16.00 12.20
CA ARG A 84 1.06 15.29 12.06
C ARG A 84 0.95 14.11 11.11
N ARG A 85 2.07 13.81 10.47
CA ARG A 85 2.27 12.58 9.69
C ARG A 85 3.59 11.94 10.15
N ARG A 86 3.52 10.74 10.75
CA ARG A 86 4.71 10.08 11.34
C ARG A 86 5.43 11.02 12.32
N ASP A 87 6.72 11.27 12.14
CA ASP A 87 7.55 12.06 13.06
C ASP A 87 7.51 13.58 12.78
N GLY A 88 6.72 14.02 11.78
CA GLY A 88 6.69 15.42 11.34
C GLY A 88 5.28 16.04 11.30
N ALA A 89 5.21 17.34 10.94
CA ALA A 89 3.97 18.00 10.63
C ALA A 89 3.43 17.47 9.28
N ALA A 90 2.10 17.36 9.13
CA ALA A 90 1.47 17.07 7.85
C ALA A 90 1.81 18.16 6.81
N LEU A 91 1.96 17.80 5.53
CA LEU A 91 2.46 18.72 4.50
C LEU A 91 1.62 20.00 4.41
N HIS A 92 0.30 19.89 4.46
CA HIS A 92 -0.59 21.05 4.38
C HIS A 92 -0.42 22.04 5.56
N ARG A 93 0.19 21.60 6.66
CA ARG A 93 0.54 22.48 7.79
C ARG A 93 1.83 23.26 7.55
N ILE A 94 2.67 22.77 6.65
CA ILE A 94 3.96 23.40 6.29
C ILE A 94 3.78 24.39 5.14
N ILE A 95 3.09 23.98 4.07
CA ILE A 95 3.01 24.77 2.83
C ILE A 95 1.61 25.35 2.56
N GLY A 96 0.63 25.04 3.39
CA GLY A 96 -0.78 25.41 3.22
C GLY A 96 -1.59 24.35 2.45
N VAL A 97 -2.92 24.39 2.62
CA VAL A 97 -3.86 23.41 2.04
C VAL A 97 -3.82 23.41 0.52
N LYS A 98 -3.97 24.58 -0.13
CA LYS A 98 -4.01 24.68 -1.60
C LYS A 98 -2.74 24.14 -2.27
N PRO A 99 -1.51 24.57 -1.88
CA PRO A 99 -0.30 23.99 -2.44
C PRO A 99 -0.14 22.49 -2.18
N ALA A 100 -0.59 21.98 -1.02
CA ALA A 100 -0.49 20.56 -0.70
C ALA A 100 -1.36 19.71 -1.63
N VAL A 101 -2.61 20.12 -1.91
CA VAL A 101 -3.50 19.46 -2.86
C VAL A 101 -2.89 19.43 -4.26
N ILE A 102 -2.44 20.58 -4.75
CA ILE A 102 -1.81 20.69 -6.09
C ILE A 102 -0.55 19.80 -6.17
N PHE A 103 0.24 19.77 -5.11
CA PHE A 103 1.43 18.91 -5.07
C PHE A 103 1.10 17.42 -5.12
N ALA A 104 0.03 16.98 -4.42
CA ALA A 104 -0.44 15.60 -4.51
C ALA A 104 -0.93 15.26 -5.93
N ASP A 105 -1.66 16.17 -6.59
CA ASP A 105 -2.10 15.98 -7.98
C ASP A 105 -0.89 15.87 -8.93
N LEU A 106 0.14 16.69 -8.74
CA LEU A 106 1.39 16.61 -9.50
C LEU A 106 2.09 15.25 -9.32
N LEU A 107 2.12 14.71 -8.09
CA LEU A 107 2.70 13.38 -7.83
C LEU A 107 1.91 12.28 -8.55
N PHE A 108 0.58 12.35 -8.59
CA PHE A 108 -0.23 11.40 -9.36
C PHE A 108 0.10 11.45 -10.85
N VAL A 109 0.14 12.65 -11.42
CA VAL A 109 0.46 12.83 -12.86
C VAL A 109 1.88 12.37 -13.16
N GLN A 110 2.87 12.69 -12.31
CA GLN A 110 4.25 12.23 -12.46
C GLN A 110 4.35 10.70 -12.42
N GLY A 111 3.61 10.05 -11.51
CA GLY A 111 3.56 8.59 -11.44
C GLY A 111 3.01 7.97 -12.72
N LEU A 112 1.91 8.52 -13.26
CA LEU A 112 1.30 8.04 -14.50
C LEU A 112 2.24 8.22 -15.70
N THR A 113 2.85 9.41 -15.84
CA THR A 113 3.78 9.71 -16.93
C THR A 113 5.03 8.83 -16.86
N ALA A 114 5.60 8.65 -15.65
CA ALA A 114 6.78 7.80 -15.50
C ALA A 114 6.50 6.31 -15.82
N LEU A 115 5.26 5.85 -15.66
CA LEU A 115 4.88 4.48 -15.99
C LEU A 115 4.91 4.20 -17.50
N GLU A 116 4.80 5.24 -18.34
CA GLU A 116 4.93 5.12 -19.81
C GLU A 116 6.36 4.72 -20.23
N GLU A 117 7.35 4.92 -19.37
CA GLU A 117 8.74 4.50 -19.62
C GLU A 117 8.89 2.96 -19.59
N ILE A 118 7.92 2.24 -19.01
CA ILE A 118 7.91 0.78 -18.88
C ILE A 118 7.21 0.17 -20.09
N ALA A 119 7.92 -0.65 -20.85
CA ALA A 119 7.41 -1.26 -22.08
C ALA A 119 6.45 -2.44 -21.84
N THR A 120 5.63 -2.36 -20.81
CA THR A 120 4.61 -3.39 -20.49
C THR A 120 3.21 -2.87 -20.85
N PRO A 121 2.56 -3.43 -21.90
CA PRO A 121 1.27 -2.94 -22.38
C PRO A 121 0.19 -2.96 -21.28
N GLY A 122 -0.60 -1.89 -21.22
CA GLY A 122 -1.74 -1.77 -20.32
C GLY A 122 -1.40 -1.41 -18.86
N LEU A 123 -0.13 -1.21 -18.52
CA LEU A 123 0.29 -0.93 -17.13
C LEU A 123 -0.27 0.42 -16.64
N VAL A 124 -0.24 1.45 -17.50
CA VAL A 124 -0.87 2.76 -17.21
C VAL A 124 -2.35 2.60 -16.94
N HIS A 125 -3.06 1.83 -17.79
CA HIS A 125 -4.49 1.59 -17.61
C HIS A 125 -4.80 0.88 -16.27
N LEU A 126 -3.95 -0.09 -15.89
CA LEU A 126 -4.08 -0.77 -14.59
C LEU A 126 -3.91 0.22 -13.43
N LEU A 127 -2.90 1.10 -13.48
CA LEU A 127 -2.68 2.10 -12.42
C LEU A 127 -3.81 3.13 -12.36
N VAL A 128 -4.32 3.61 -13.50
CA VAL A 128 -5.47 4.53 -13.55
C VAL A 128 -6.72 3.91 -12.91
N ARG A 129 -7.00 2.65 -13.21
CA ARG A 129 -8.10 1.91 -12.55
C ARG A 129 -7.89 1.82 -11.04
N GLU A 130 -6.65 1.62 -10.62
CA GLU A 130 -6.31 1.48 -9.22
C GLU A 130 -6.47 2.80 -8.46
N VAL A 131 -5.94 3.89 -9.00
CA VAL A 131 -6.12 5.23 -8.43
C VAL A 131 -7.60 5.58 -8.31
N ARG A 132 -8.40 5.26 -9.34
CA ARG A 132 -9.86 5.42 -9.29
C ARG A 132 -10.46 4.62 -8.12
N THR A 133 -10.08 3.35 -7.96
CA THR A 133 -10.57 2.48 -6.87
C THR A 133 -10.21 3.07 -5.49
N MET A 134 -8.99 3.57 -5.34
CA MET A 134 -8.56 4.23 -4.09
C MET A 134 -9.39 5.48 -3.80
N CYS A 135 -9.63 6.33 -4.82
CA CYS A 135 -10.49 7.51 -4.69
C CYS A 135 -11.93 7.14 -4.31
N GLU A 136 -12.49 6.07 -4.89
CA GLU A 136 -13.82 5.56 -4.51
C GLU A 136 -13.83 5.11 -3.05
N GLY A 137 -12.77 4.45 -2.56
CA GLY A 137 -12.63 4.04 -1.15
C GLY A 137 -12.60 5.25 -0.21
N GLN A 138 -11.79 6.25 -0.53
CA GLN A 138 -11.71 7.50 0.24
C GLN A 138 -13.05 8.27 0.25
N TRP A 139 -13.72 8.31 -0.89
CA TRP A 139 -15.05 8.92 -1.00
C TRP A 139 -16.09 8.22 -0.13
N LEU A 140 -16.09 6.87 -0.11
CA LEU A 140 -17.00 6.10 0.76
C LEU A 140 -16.74 6.39 2.24
N GLU A 141 -15.47 6.44 2.66
CA GLU A 141 -15.07 6.76 4.03
C GLU A 141 -15.52 8.16 4.44
N ALA A 142 -15.24 9.17 3.62
CA ALA A 142 -15.59 10.55 3.87
C ALA A 142 -17.13 10.76 4.04
N ARG A 143 -17.93 9.92 3.38
CA ARG A 143 -19.40 9.96 3.49
C ARG A 143 -19.96 9.33 4.75
N ILE A 144 -19.18 8.55 5.49
CA ILE A 144 -19.63 7.94 6.75
C ILE A 144 -19.69 8.99 7.88
N GLY A 145 -19.50 10.21 7.75
CA GLY A 145 -19.69 11.30 8.72
C GLY A 145 -19.60 10.93 10.21
N ALA A 146 -19.30 11.85 11.07
CA ALA A 146 -19.00 11.61 12.49
C ALA A 146 -20.13 10.94 13.31
N GLY A 147 -21.38 10.96 12.85
CA GLY A 147 -22.53 10.38 13.56
C GLY A 147 -23.13 9.13 12.95
N ALA A 148 -22.67 8.70 11.77
CA ALA A 148 -23.26 7.58 11.05
C ALA A 148 -22.76 6.21 11.56
N SER A 149 -23.59 5.18 11.39
CA SER A 149 -23.16 3.79 11.60
C SER A 149 -22.46 3.27 10.35
N CYS A 150 -21.33 2.60 10.51
CA CYS A 150 -20.65 1.86 9.45
C CYS A 150 -21.00 0.37 9.56
N SER A 151 -21.62 -0.23 8.54
CA SER A 151 -21.84 -1.68 8.50
C SER A 151 -20.53 -2.43 8.24
N GLN A 152 -20.49 -3.72 8.55
CA GLN A 152 -19.32 -4.56 8.25
C GLN A 152 -18.98 -4.57 6.74
N LYS A 153 -20.02 -4.69 5.90
CA LYS A 153 -19.85 -4.66 4.44
C LYS A 153 -19.23 -3.34 3.97
N GLN A 154 -19.72 -2.20 4.48
CA GLN A 154 -19.15 -0.89 4.15
C GLN A 154 -17.70 -0.76 4.61
N TYR A 155 -17.38 -1.23 5.81
CA TYR A 155 -16.02 -1.23 6.32
C TYR A 155 -15.06 -2.01 5.41
N PHE A 156 -15.40 -3.27 5.08
CA PHE A 156 -14.56 -4.05 4.17
C PHE A 156 -14.50 -3.50 2.74
N ASP A 157 -15.55 -2.86 2.25
CA ASP A 157 -15.53 -2.17 0.95
C ASP A 157 -14.56 -0.98 0.98
N ILE A 158 -14.55 -0.19 2.06
CA ILE A 158 -13.62 0.93 2.24
C ILE A 158 -12.18 0.45 2.30
N ILE A 159 -11.83 -0.42 3.24
CA ILE A 159 -10.44 -0.87 3.39
C ILE A 159 -9.95 -1.68 2.20
N GLY A 160 -10.86 -2.41 1.55
CA GLY A 160 -10.61 -3.13 0.31
C GLY A 160 -10.21 -2.19 -0.82
N LYS A 161 -10.96 -1.09 -0.99
CA LYS A 161 -10.71 -0.09 -2.03
C LYS A 161 -9.56 0.85 -1.69
N LYS A 162 -9.55 1.42 -0.49
CA LYS A 162 -8.57 2.44 -0.07
C LYS A 162 -7.17 1.87 0.08
N THR A 163 -7.03 0.68 0.68
CA THR A 163 -5.74 0.12 1.10
C THR A 163 -5.38 -1.16 0.34
N ALA A 164 -6.26 -2.17 0.34
CA ALA A 164 -5.91 -3.49 -0.18
C ALA A 164 -5.75 -3.51 -1.70
N SER A 165 -6.44 -2.65 -2.42
CA SER A 165 -6.40 -2.54 -3.87
C SER A 165 -4.99 -2.23 -4.39
N LEU A 166 -4.29 -1.27 -3.79
CA LEU A 166 -2.94 -0.91 -4.21
C LEU A 166 -1.91 -2.02 -3.91
N PHE A 167 -2.10 -2.81 -2.85
CA PHE A 167 -1.30 -4.02 -2.62
C PHE A 167 -1.60 -5.11 -3.66
N ALA A 168 -2.86 -5.28 -4.06
CA ALA A 168 -3.25 -6.18 -5.14
C ALA A 168 -2.58 -5.79 -6.47
N PHE A 169 -2.58 -4.49 -6.79
CA PHE A 169 -1.85 -3.93 -7.93
C PHE A 169 -0.35 -4.25 -7.86
N CYS A 170 0.30 -4.10 -6.70
CA CYS A 170 1.72 -4.42 -6.54
C CYS A 170 2.03 -5.88 -6.85
N GLY A 171 1.24 -6.81 -6.30
CA GLY A 171 1.41 -8.24 -6.56
C GLY A 171 1.24 -8.58 -8.04
N ARG A 172 0.14 -8.11 -8.65
CA ARG A 172 -0.15 -8.34 -10.07
C ARG A 172 0.92 -7.73 -10.98
N THR A 173 1.31 -6.48 -10.74
CA THR A 173 2.30 -5.78 -11.58
C THR A 173 3.67 -6.43 -11.50
N GLY A 174 4.14 -6.82 -10.31
CA GLY A 174 5.37 -7.58 -10.18
C GLY A 174 5.36 -8.88 -11.01
N GLY A 175 4.23 -9.61 -10.97
CA GLY A 175 4.06 -10.79 -11.82
C GLY A 175 4.07 -10.48 -13.33
N LEU A 176 3.43 -9.38 -13.75
CA LEU A 176 3.41 -8.95 -15.16
C LEU A 176 4.81 -8.62 -15.67
N LEU A 177 5.61 -7.91 -14.89
CA LEU A 177 6.97 -7.51 -15.26
C LEU A 177 7.89 -8.71 -15.50
N ARG A 178 7.72 -9.80 -14.74
CA ARG A 178 8.43 -11.07 -15.01
C ARG A 178 7.69 -12.04 -15.93
N LYS A 179 6.63 -11.59 -16.62
CA LYS A 179 5.87 -12.37 -17.60
C LYS A 179 5.22 -13.65 -17.01
N ALA A 180 4.74 -13.57 -15.78
CA ALA A 180 4.05 -14.69 -15.14
C ALA A 180 2.77 -15.08 -15.88
N ALA A 181 2.40 -16.37 -15.82
CA ALA A 181 1.18 -16.87 -16.43
C ALA A 181 -0.09 -16.34 -15.74
N ALA A 182 -1.22 -16.29 -16.44
CA ALA A 182 -2.47 -15.73 -15.94
C ALA A 182 -2.94 -16.32 -14.58
N PRO A 183 -2.87 -17.64 -14.31
CA PRO A 183 -3.23 -18.18 -13.00
C PRO A 183 -2.34 -17.68 -11.88
N GLU A 184 -1.07 -17.44 -12.15
CA GLU A 184 -0.12 -16.90 -11.19
C GLU A 184 -0.34 -15.41 -10.96
N LEU A 185 -0.64 -14.64 -12.01
CA LEU A 185 -1.01 -13.22 -11.89
C LEU A 185 -2.23 -13.04 -11.00
N ALA A 186 -3.27 -13.87 -11.17
CA ALA A 186 -4.45 -13.87 -10.32
C ALA A 186 -4.11 -14.22 -8.86
N ALA A 187 -3.19 -15.15 -8.64
CA ALA A 187 -2.75 -15.55 -7.31
C ALA A 187 -1.94 -14.43 -6.60
N LEU A 188 -1.07 -13.74 -7.33
CA LEU A 188 -0.31 -12.60 -6.81
C LEU A 188 -1.20 -11.40 -6.51
N GLU A 189 -2.20 -11.13 -7.35
CA GLU A 189 -3.20 -10.10 -7.11
C GLU A 189 -4.01 -10.41 -5.85
N GLU A 190 -4.48 -11.64 -5.70
CA GLU A 190 -5.23 -12.07 -4.52
C GLU A 190 -4.37 -12.06 -3.26
N PHE A 191 -3.11 -12.51 -3.35
CA PHE A 191 -2.16 -12.36 -2.24
C PHE A 191 -2.04 -10.91 -1.79
N GLY A 192 -1.81 -9.99 -2.72
CA GLY A 192 -1.70 -8.56 -2.42
C GLY A 192 -2.97 -8.00 -1.77
N ARG A 193 -4.14 -8.38 -2.28
CA ARG A 193 -5.44 -7.98 -1.72
C ARG A 193 -5.58 -8.43 -0.27
N GLN A 194 -5.34 -9.69 0.00
CA GLN A 194 -5.48 -10.26 1.33
C GLN A 194 -4.41 -9.75 2.30
N PHE A 195 -3.19 -9.52 1.83
CA PHE A 195 -2.14 -8.85 2.58
C PHE A 195 -2.55 -7.44 3.01
N GLY A 196 -3.10 -6.66 2.06
CA GLY A 196 -3.55 -5.29 2.32
C GLY A 196 -4.71 -5.23 3.32
N LEU A 197 -5.64 -6.20 3.27
CA LEU A 197 -6.71 -6.34 4.26
C LEU A 197 -6.14 -6.66 5.65
N ALA A 198 -5.24 -7.65 5.75
CA ALA A 198 -4.60 -8.00 7.02
C ALA A 198 -3.83 -6.80 7.60
N TYR A 199 -3.07 -6.09 6.76
CA TYR A 199 -2.34 -4.91 7.15
C TYR A 199 -3.25 -3.82 7.74
N GLN A 200 -4.35 -3.47 7.03
CA GLN A 200 -5.26 -2.43 7.49
C GLN A 200 -5.99 -2.82 8.77
N LEU A 201 -6.41 -4.09 8.89
CA LEU A 201 -7.06 -4.59 10.10
C LEU A 201 -6.14 -4.51 11.33
N LEU A 202 -4.84 -4.75 11.17
CA LEU A 202 -3.87 -4.58 12.26
C LEU A 202 -3.60 -3.11 12.59
N ASP A 203 -3.57 -2.23 11.57
CA ASP A 203 -3.46 -0.79 11.75
C ASP A 203 -4.67 -0.23 12.52
N ASP A 204 -5.88 -0.65 12.14
CA ASP A 204 -7.11 -0.30 12.84
C ASP A 204 -7.18 -0.87 14.28
N ALA A 205 -6.59 -2.04 14.53
CA ALA A 205 -6.46 -2.59 15.89
C ALA A 205 -5.56 -1.70 16.76
N ALA A 206 -4.42 -1.25 16.22
CA ALA A 206 -3.51 -0.33 16.91
C ALA A 206 -4.18 1.02 17.17
N ASP A 207 -4.93 1.56 16.20
CA ASP A 207 -5.69 2.79 16.35
C ASP A 207 -6.76 2.70 17.47
N LEU A 208 -7.34 1.50 17.68
CA LEU A 208 -8.28 1.26 18.78
C LEU A 208 -7.58 1.18 20.14
N GLU A 209 -6.37 0.65 20.20
CA GLU A 209 -5.53 0.61 21.40
C GLU A 209 -5.05 2.03 21.80
N ASP A 210 -4.76 2.87 20.80
CA ASP A 210 -4.43 4.30 20.99
C ASP A 210 -5.64 5.19 21.29
N GLU A 211 -6.83 4.60 21.52
CA GLU A 211 -8.09 5.29 21.83
C GLU A 211 -8.52 6.33 20.77
N ARG A 212 -8.10 6.17 19.52
CA ARG A 212 -8.52 7.05 18.43
C ARG A 212 -10.03 6.99 18.22
N GLN A 213 -10.63 8.13 17.98
CA GLN A 213 -12.07 8.29 17.86
C GLN A 213 -12.48 8.60 16.41
N GLY A 214 -13.35 7.76 15.85
CA GLY A 214 -13.90 7.94 14.51
C GLY A 214 -15.14 7.09 14.28
N ALA A 215 -15.83 7.25 13.16
CA ALA A 215 -17.01 6.46 12.84
C ALA A 215 -16.64 4.98 12.63
N ILE A 216 -15.50 4.72 11.99
CA ILE A 216 -14.95 3.36 11.77
C ILE A 216 -14.56 2.75 13.12
N GLN A 217 -13.80 3.44 13.96
CA GLN A 217 -13.39 2.94 15.28
C GLN A 217 -14.58 2.58 16.15
N ARG A 218 -15.62 3.44 16.21
CA ARG A 218 -16.86 3.12 16.93
C ARG A 218 -17.59 1.90 16.36
N ALA A 219 -17.56 1.74 15.03
CA ALA A 219 -18.17 0.57 14.39
C ALA A 219 -17.40 -0.73 14.71
N LEU A 220 -16.09 -0.68 14.76
CA LEU A 220 -15.21 -1.80 15.13
C LEU A 220 -15.36 -2.15 16.63
N GLN A 221 -15.41 -1.15 17.51
CA GLN A 221 -15.67 -1.37 18.94
C GLN A 221 -16.96 -2.16 19.19
N ARG A 222 -18.05 -1.83 18.50
CA ARG A 222 -19.34 -2.56 18.61
C ARG A 222 -19.25 -4.02 18.12
N ARG A 223 -18.22 -4.39 17.37
CA ARG A 223 -18.01 -5.75 16.84
C ARG A 223 -17.00 -6.58 17.61
N GLY A 224 -16.47 -6.07 18.69
CA GLY A 224 -15.46 -6.75 19.51
C GLY A 224 -14.09 -6.06 19.48
N GLY A 225 -14.00 -4.88 18.85
CA GLY A 225 -12.81 -4.01 18.91
C GLY A 225 -11.54 -4.68 18.39
N VAL A 226 -10.47 -4.57 19.16
CA VAL A 226 -9.13 -5.10 18.83
C VAL A 226 -9.16 -6.61 18.52
N LYS A 227 -9.91 -7.38 19.30
CA LYS A 227 -10.02 -8.83 19.11
C LYS A 227 -10.60 -9.16 17.73
N TYR A 228 -11.69 -8.51 17.35
CA TYR A 228 -12.31 -8.69 16.04
C TYR A 228 -11.33 -8.34 14.90
N CYS A 229 -10.62 -7.23 15.00
CA CYS A 229 -9.64 -6.82 13.99
C CYS A 229 -8.51 -7.85 13.84
N ARG A 230 -7.95 -8.34 14.95
CA ARG A 230 -6.89 -9.34 14.94
C ARG A 230 -7.33 -10.71 14.40
N GLU A 231 -8.53 -11.17 14.73
CA GLU A 231 -9.11 -12.41 14.17
C GLU A 231 -9.32 -12.27 12.66
N ALA A 232 -9.95 -11.20 12.20
CA ALA A 232 -10.15 -10.93 10.78
C ALA A 232 -8.83 -10.78 10.01
N ALA A 233 -7.80 -10.17 10.61
CA ALA A 233 -6.46 -10.09 10.03
C ALA A 233 -5.82 -11.49 9.90
N GLY A 234 -6.03 -12.38 10.88
CA GLY A 234 -5.61 -13.77 10.82
C GLY A 234 -6.26 -14.53 9.65
N ASP A 235 -7.55 -14.34 9.44
CA ASP A 235 -8.30 -14.95 8.33
C ASP A 235 -7.79 -14.45 6.97
N ALA A 236 -7.56 -13.15 6.83
CA ALA A 236 -6.99 -12.55 5.63
C ALA A 236 -5.57 -13.08 5.38
N ALA A 237 -4.72 -13.17 6.40
CA ALA A 237 -3.38 -13.73 6.29
C ALA A 237 -3.40 -15.22 5.88
N ALA A 238 -4.35 -16.00 6.38
CA ALA A 238 -4.53 -17.38 5.96
C ALA A 238 -4.96 -17.47 4.48
N ALA A 239 -5.84 -16.57 4.02
CA ALA A 239 -6.23 -16.48 2.61
C ALA A 239 -5.04 -16.07 1.72
N ALA A 240 -4.22 -15.11 2.15
CA ALA A 240 -2.99 -14.73 1.46
C ALA A 240 -2.04 -15.93 1.30
N ARG A 241 -1.79 -16.71 2.37
CA ARG A 241 -0.97 -17.91 2.28
C ARG A 241 -1.52 -18.96 1.32
N ARG A 242 -2.86 -19.11 1.23
CA ARG A 242 -3.50 -20.01 0.26
C ARG A 242 -3.22 -19.59 -1.18
N ALA A 243 -3.27 -18.28 -1.47
CA ALA A 243 -2.96 -17.74 -2.79
C ALA A 243 -1.54 -18.10 -3.24
N LEU A 244 -0.56 -18.04 -2.33
CA LEU A 244 0.85 -18.35 -2.64
C LEU A 244 1.10 -19.80 -3.08
N LYS A 245 0.17 -20.73 -2.85
CA LYS A 245 0.31 -22.12 -3.33
C LYS A 245 0.37 -22.25 -4.86
N LYS A 246 -0.07 -21.22 -5.59
CA LYS A 246 -0.05 -21.15 -7.07
C LYS A 246 1.11 -20.31 -7.61
N VAL A 247 2.03 -19.91 -6.75
CA VAL A 247 3.17 -19.04 -7.06
C VAL A 247 4.46 -19.82 -6.89
N PRO A 248 5.49 -19.66 -7.75
CA PRO A 248 6.77 -20.35 -7.61
C PRO A 248 7.37 -20.18 -6.22
N SER A 249 7.97 -21.25 -5.68
CA SER A 249 8.42 -21.33 -4.28
C SER A 249 9.38 -20.20 -3.87
N ARG A 250 10.23 -19.74 -4.79
CA ARG A 250 11.17 -18.64 -4.55
C ARG A 250 10.41 -17.32 -4.26
N VAL A 251 9.47 -16.95 -5.12
CA VAL A 251 8.63 -15.76 -4.99
C VAL A 251 7.71 -15.90 -3.77
N ALA A 252 7.03 -17.05 -3.65
CA ALA A 252 6.14 -17.36 -2.53
C ALA A 252 6.86 -17.27 -1.18
N GLY A 253 8.11 -17.72 -1.09
CA GLY A 253 8.92 -17.64 0.12
C GLY A 253 9.23 -16.20 0.54
N GLY A 254 9.55 -15.31 -0.40
CA GLY A 254 9.76 -13.88 -0.16
C GLY A 254 8.49 -13.19 0.36
N LEU A 255 7.39 -13.36 -0.38
CA LEU A 255 6.10 -12.78 -0.05
C LEU A 255 5.53 -13.33 1.27
N GLY A 256 5.71 -14.63 1.53
CA GLY A 256 5.30 -15.27 2.78
C GLY A 256 6.02 -14.70 4.01
N ARG A 257 7.32 -14.42 3.89
CA ARG A 257 8.08 -13.74 4.94
C ARG A 257 7.61 -12.31 5.16
N LEU A 258 7.33 -11.56 4.08
CA LEU A 258 6.77 -10.20 4.18
C LEU A 258 5.45 -10.19 4.93
N LEU A 259 4.57 -11.14 4.66
CA LEU A 259 3.32 -11.30 5.39
C LEU A 259 3.57 -11.62 6.87
N SER A 260 4.49 -12.55 7.18
CA SER A 260 4.78 -12.93 8.56
C SER A 260 5.31 -11.75 9.38
N SER A 261 6.19 -10.90 8.81
CA SER A 261 6.71 -9.74 9.52
C SER A 261 5.61 -8.75 9.91
N VAL A 262 4.63 -8.51 9.03
CA VAL A 262 3.50 -7.62 9.33
C VAL A 262 2.60 -8.22 10.41
N MET A 263 2.35 -9.53 10.37
CA MET A 263 1.52 -10.20 11.37
C MET A 263 2.19 -10.29 12.75
N GLU A 264 3.50 -10.26 12.83
CA GLU A 264 4.27 -10.23 14.09
C GLU A 264 4.31 -8.84 14.72
N GLU A 265 4.44 -7.80 13.91
CA GLU A 265 4.41 -6.40 14.39
C GLU A 265 3.02 -5.98 14.92
N GLY A 266 1.95 -6.59 14.44
CA GLY A 266 0.57 -6.31 14.87
C GLY A 266 0.08 -7.11 16.08
N LYS A 267 0.97 -7.87 16.75
CA LYS A 267 0.67 -8.60 18.01
C LYS A 267 0.94 -7.73 19.21
#